data_e6a61ca2c1b1a7cf157321d264f1d569
#
_entry.id   e6a61ca2c1b1a7cf157321d264f1d569
#
_cell.length_a   1.000
_cell.length_b   1.000
_cell.length_c   1.000
_cell.angle_alpha   90.00
_cell.angle_beta   90.00
_cell.angle_gamma   90.00
#
_symmetry.space_group_name_H-M   'P 1'
#
loop_
_entity.id
_entity.type
_entity.pdbx_description
1 polymer ?
#
loop_
_entity_poly.entity_id
_entity_poly.type
_entity_poly.pdbx_seq_one_letter_code
_entity_poly.pdbx_strand_id
1 'polypeptide(L)'
;MIVNLTEDGSSKKMKFHPNHYLVMKLKSHLISQYAIYRNLDDNTIRRKIKLCDEFINVFSKIDSGDSTDWWAITMYEKIRAEMVLDQRILDSGGISMKEFLDNVRKSIEVWKKIMTILSIEPEGSYLRKIASQTKQEISKAQDLLLMAQFF
;
A
#
# COMPACT_ATOMS: atom_id res chain seq x y z
N MET A 1 18.09 -0.70 11.82
CA MET A 1 19.42 -0.79 12.47
C MET A 1 19.22 -0.67 13.98
N ILE A 2 19.58 -1.71 14.73
CA ILE A 2 19.49 -1.73 16.19
C ILE A 2 20.91 -1.57 16.73
N VAL A 3 21.13 -0.65 17.66
CA VAL A 3 22.42 -0.44 18.31
C VAL A 3 22.40 -1.18 19.64
N ASN A 4 23.23 -2.22 19.78
CA ASN A 4 23.52 -2.81 21.08
C ASN A 4 24.78 -2.17 21.64
N LEU A 5 24.70 -1.64 22.86
CA LEU A 5 25.85 -1.23 23.63
C LEU A 5 26.53 -2.50 24.18
N THR A 6 27.77 -2.71 23.82
CA THR A 6 28.63 -3.71 24.47
C THR A 6 29.25 -3.12 25.74
N GLU A 7 29.61 -3.97 26.71
CA GLU A 7 30.17 -3.56 28.02
C GLU A 7 31.40 -2.68 27.92
N ASP A 8 32.08 -2.65 26.81
CA ASP A 8 33.26 -1.83 26.51
C ASP A 8 32.90 -0.48 25.84
N GLY A 9 31.63 -0.10 25.79
CA GLY A 9 31.20 1.21 25.25
C GLY A 9 31.31 1.34 23.73
N SER A 10 31.72 0.29 23.02
CA SER A 10 31.72 0.31 21.58
C SER A 10 30.32 -0.07 21.03
N SER A 11 29.70 0.81 20.25
CA SER A 11 28.44 0.51 19.58
C SER A 11 28.68 -0.41 18.38
N LYS A 12 28.38 -1.70 18.50
CA LYS A 12 28.29 -2.58 17.34
C LYS A 12 26.93 -2.38 16.66
N LYS A 13 26.97 -1.85 15.44
CA LYS A 13 25.79 -1.81 14.57
C LYS A 13 25.43 -3.22 14.13
N MET A 14 24.44 -3.83 14.76
CA MET A 14 23.88 -5.09 14.24
C MET A 14 23.02 -4.77 13.01
N LYS A 15 23.45 -5.30 11.86
CA LYS A 15 22.63 -5.31 10.64
C LYS A 15 21.79 -6.58 10.63
N PHE A 16 20.49 -6.43 10.86
CA PHE A 16 19.57 -7.53 10.59
C PHE A 16 19.42 -7.73 9.07
N HIS A 17 19.24 -8.98 8.68
CA HIS A 17 18.87 -9.28 7.31
C HIS A 17 17.57 -8.52 6.98
N PRO A 18 17.41 -7.92 5.78
CA PRO A 18 16.23 -7.15 5.40
C PRO A 18 14.90 -7.90 5.58
N ASN A 19 14.94 -9.23 5.50
CA ASN A 19 13.77 -10.11 5.66
C ASN A 19 13.63 -10.66 7.08
N HIS A 20 14.43 -10.18 8.04
CA HIS A 20 14.28 -10.60 9.42
C HIS A 20 12.90 -10.20 9.96
N TYR A 21 12.29 -11.08 10.76
CA TYR A 21 10.94 -10.87 11.31
C TYR A 21 10.74 -9.48 11.94
N LEU A 22 11.70 -9.02 12.74
CA LEU A 22 11.61 -7.70 13.39
C LEU A 22 11.63 -6.56 12.38
N VAL A 23 12.45 -6.67 11.32
CA VAL A 23 12.50 -5.68 10.24
C VAL A 23 11.17 -5.64 9.49
N MET A 24 10.60 -6.81 9.18
CA MET A 24 9.30 -6.92 8.53
C MET A 24 8.18 -6.35 9.39
N LYS A 25 8.19 -6.61 10.69
CA LYS A 25 7.23 -6.04 11.65
C LYS A 25 7.32 -4.52 11.71
N LEU A 26 8.53 -3.96 11.71
CA LEU A 26 8.74 -2.51 11.66
C LEU A 26 8.24 -1.90 10.34
N LYS A 27 8.51 -2.54 9.20
CA LYS A 27 8.00 -2.09 7.90
C LYS A 27 6.48 -2.09 7.86
N SER A 28 5.83 -3.14 8.35
CA SER A 28 4.36 -3.22 8.45
C SER A 28 3.80 -2.10 9.33
N HIS A 29 4.44 -1.82 10.45
CA HIS A 29 4.04 -0.73 11.35
C HIS A 29 4.20 0.64 10.69
N LEU A 30 5.30 0.89 9.98
CA LEU A 30 5.50 2.13 9.23
C LEU A 30 4.46 2.33 8.12
N ILE A 31 4.12 1.26 7.39
CA ILE A 31 3.06 1.30 6.39
C ILE A 31 1.73 1.74 7.02
N SER A 32 1.38 1.17 8.17
CA SER A 32 0.16 1.52 8.90
C SER A 32 0.18 2.96 9.42
N GLN A 33 1.32 3.45 9.91
CA GLN A 33 1.46 4.84 10.37
C GLN A 33 1.28 5.83 9.22
N TYR A 34 1.84 5.54 8.05
CA TYR A 34 1.65 6.41 6.87
C TYR A 34 0.20 6.41 6.35
N ALA A 35 -0.61 5.43 6.71
CA ALA A 35 -2.03 5.42 6.38
C ALA A 35 -2.84 6.47 7.15
N ILE A 36 -2.40 6.87 8.34
CA ILE A 36 -3.10 7.78 9.24
C ILE A 36 -2.98 9.24 8.80
N TYR A 37 -1.89 9.61 8.15
CA TYR A 37 -1.59 11.00 7.77
C TYR A 37 -2.08 11.33 6.35
N ARG A 38 -3.15 12.13 6.27
CA ARG A 38 -3.79 12.50 4.99
C ARG A 38 -2.97 13.48 4.12
N ASN A 39 -2.06 14.24 4.73
CA ASN A 39 -1.29 15.30 4.06
C ASN A 39 0.20 14.98 3.98
N LEU A 40 0.53 13.77 3.52
CA LEU A 40 1.91 13.37 3.32
C LEU A 40 2.53 14.10 2.12
N ASP A 41 3.80 14.46 2.22
CA ASP A 41 4.58 14.94 1.08
C ASP A 41 4.87 13.83 0.08
N ASP A 42 5.23 14.18 -1.14
CA ASP A 42 5.46 13.21 -2.22
C ASP A 42 6.58 12.21 -1.89
N ASN A 43 7.65 12.67 -1.24
CA ASN A 43 8.75 11.80 -0.84
C ASN A 43 8.31 10.75 0.18
N THR A 44 7.47 11.13 1.13
CA THR A 44 6.90 10.21 2.12
C THR A 44 5.95 9.22 1.46
N ILE A 45 5.12 9.65 0.51
CA ILE A 45 4.24 8.76 -0.27
C ILE A 45 5.07 7.76 -1.07
N ARG A 46 6.13 8.20 -1.77
CA ARG A 46 7.03 7.31 -2.51
C ARG A 46 7.73 6.31 -1.60
N ARG A 47 8.13 6.73 -0.41
CA ARG A 47 8.72 5.84 0.61
C ARG A 47 7.71 4.78 1.07
N LYS A 48 6.45 5.16 1.30
CA LYS A 48 5.38 4.23 1.62
C LYS A 48 5.19 3.18 0.53
N ILE A 49 5.11 3.60 -0.73
CA ILE A 49 4.96 2.70 -1.88
C ILE A 49 6.13 1.71 -1.93
N LYS A 50 7.36 2.20 -1.77
CA LYS A 50 8.55 1.35 -1.73
C LYS A 50 8.51 0.33 -0.60
N LEU A 51 8.10 0.73 0.60
CA LEU A 51 7.93 -0.20 1.73
C LEU A 51 6.88 -1.26 1.45
N CYS A 52 5.77 -0.91 0.82
CA CYS A 52 4.77 -1.88 0.39
C CYS A 52 5.35 -2.88 -0.63
N ASP A 53 6.10 -2.41 -1.61
CA ASP A 53 6.73 -3.28 -2.61
C ASP A 53 7.75 -4.25 -1.98
N GLU A 54 8.58 -3.75 -1.07
CA GLU A 54 9.52 -4.58 -0.32
C GLU A 54 8.80 -5.65 0.51
N PHE A 55 7.71 -5.27 1.18
CA PHE A 55 6.91 -6.18 1.99
C PHE A 55 6.26 -7.26 1.12
N ILE A 56 5.62 -6.90 0.02
CA ILE A 56 5.00 -7.81 -0.93
C ILE A 56 6.04 -8.77 -1.51
N ASN A 57 7.20 -8.26 -1.91
CA ASN A 57 8.27 -9.07 -2.48
C ASN A 57 8.78 -10.16 -1.52
N VAL A 58 8.91 -9.83 -0.24
CA VAL A 58 9.36 -10.80 0.77
C VAL A 58 8.29 -11.86 1.02
N PHE A 59 7.06 -11.45 1.26
CA PHE A 59 5.98 -12.38 1.59
C PHE A 59 5.55 -13.25 0.42
N SER A 60 5.63 -12.76 -0.80
CA SER A 60 5.35 -13.56 -2.00
C SER A 60 6.29 -14.76 -2.18
N LYS A 61 7.47 -14.73 -1.56
CA LYS A 61 8.42 -15.84 -1.57
C LYS A 61 8.15 -16.86 -0.47
N ILE A 62 7.46 -16.47 0.60
CA ILE A 62 7.19 -17.32 1.76
C ILE A 62 5.85 -18.03 1.60
N ASP A 63 4.86 -17.34 1.11
CA ASP A 63 3.50 -17.82 0.90
C ASP A 63 3.12 -17.60 -0.56
N SER A 64 2.17 -18.37 -1.11
CA SER A 64 1.76 -18.31 -2.52
C SER A 64 1.15 -16.96 -2.97
N GLY A 65 1.55 -15.91 -2.32
CA GLY A 65 1.62 -14.52 -2.69
C GLY A 65 0.29 -13.77 -2.64
N ASP A 66 -0.43 -13.77 -3.72
CA ASP A 66 -1.50 -12.81 -3.98
C ASP A 66 -2.91 -13.29 -3.60
N SER A 67 -3.01 -14.22 -2.67
CA SER A 67 -4.27 -14.75 -2.15
C SER A 67 -4.44 -14.63 -0.63
N THR A 68 -3.53 -13.90 0.02
CA THR A 68 -3.48 -13.79 1.48
C THR A 68 -3.96 -12.42 1.97
N ASP A 69 -4.46 -12.38 3.19
CA ASP A 69 -4.97 -11.15 3.81
C ASP A 69 -3.90 -10.06 3.92
N TRP A 70 -2.68 -10.43 4.27
CA TRP A 70 -1.59 -9.46 4.38
C TRP A 70 -1.23 -8.86 3.01
N TRP A 71 -1.30 -9.63 1.91
CA TRP A 71 -1.14 -9.11 0.56
C TRP A 71 -2.25 -8.10 0.23
N ALA A 72 -3.50 -8.47 0.52
CA ALA A 72 -4.66 -7.62 0.27
C ALA A 72 -4.57 -6.28 1.03
N ILE A 73 -4.21 -6.31 2.30
CA ILE A 73 -4.03 -5.10 3.13
C ILE A 73 -2.89 -4.23 2.59
N THR A 74 -1.76 -4.84 2.28
CA THR A 74 -0.59 -4.11 1.79
C THR A 74 -0.85 -3.50 0.41
N MET A 75 -1.50 -4.23 -0.48
CA MET A 75 -1.91 -3.72 -1.80
C MET A 75 -2.94 -2.61 -1.68
N TYR A 76 -3.90 -2.70 -0.76
CA TYR A 76 -4.86 -1.63 -0.50
C TYR A 76 -4.15 -0.32 -0.12
N GLU A 77 -3.20 -0.39 0.81
CA GLU A 77 -2.42 0.77 1.24
C GLU A 77 -1.53 1.32 0.12
N LYS A 78 -0.91 0.44 -0.67
CA LYS A 78 -0.08 0.83 -1.80
C LYS A 78 -0.88 1.58 -2.86
N ILE A 79 -1.99 1.02 -3.32
CA ILE A 79 -2.80 1.62 -4.39
C ILE A 79 -3.35 2.97 -3.97
N ARG A 80 -3.79 3.12 -2.73
CA ARG A 80 -4.22 4.42 -2.22
C ARG A 80 -3.11 5.47 -2.28
N ALA A 81 -1.89 5.09 -1.93
CA ALA A 81 -0.74 5.98 -2.02
C ALA A 81 -0.40 6.32 -3.48
N GLU A 82 -0.41 5.33 -4.38
CA GLU A 82 -0.18 5.53 -5.82
C GLU A 82 -1.22 6.47 -6.44
N MET A 83 -2.49 6.31 -6.11
CA MET A 83 -3.55 7.18 -6.65
C MET A 83 -3.41 8.64 -6.19
N VAL A 84 -3.04 8.87 -4.94
CA VAL A 84 -2.77 10.23 -4.45
C VAL A 84 -1.59 10.85 -5.21
N LEU A 85 -0.53 10.07 -5.42
CA LEU A 85 0.64 10.52 -6.15
C LEU A 85 0.31 10.80 -7.62
N ASP A 86 -0.40 9.89 -8.28
CA ASP A 86 -0.81 10.04 -9.69
C ASP A 86 -1.69 11.28 -9.88
N GLN A 87 -2.62 11.55 -8.95
CA GLN A 87 -3.44 12.77 -8.99
C GLN A 87 -2.57 14.03 -8.91
N ARG A 88 -1.59 14.06 -8.01
CA ARG A 88 -0.67 15.19 -7.88
C ARG A 88 0.20 15.37 -9.12
N ILE A 89 0.65 14.29 -9.71
CA ILE A 89 1.45 14.32 -10.96
C ILE A 89 0.59 14.80 -12.13
N LEU A 90 -0.66 14.36 -12.20
CA LEU A 90 -1.62 14.86 -13.20
C LEU A 90 -1.85 16.37 -13.04
N ASP A 91 -2.09 16.83 -11.82
CA ASP A 91 -2.34 18.24 -11.51
C ASP A 91 -1.14 19.13 -11.87
N SER A 92 0.08 18.60 -11.78
CA SER A 92 1.32 19.27 -12.18
C SER A 92 1.67 19.12 -13.66
N GLY A 93 0.87 18.37 -14.42
CA GLY A 93 1.11 18.12 -15.85
C GLY A 93 2.17 17.05 -16.13
N GLY A 94 2.59 16.26 -15.14
CA GLY A 94 3.62 15.22 -15.27
C GLY A 94 3.17 13.94 -15.97
N ILE A 95 1.86 13.68 -16.03
CA ILE A 95 1.24 12.59 -16.79
C ILE A 95 0.04 13.12 -17.58
N SER A 96 -0.34 12.41 -18.64
CA SER A 96 -1.56 12.72 -19.39
C SER A 96 -2.82 12.21 -18.68
N MET A 97 -3.96 12.83 -18.98
CA MET A 97 -5.26 12.35 -18.51
C MET A 97 -5.50 10.89 -18.92
N LYS A 98 -5.11 10.53 -20.14
CA LYS A 98 -5.24 9.14 -20.62
C LYS A 98 -4.45 8.17 -19.76
N GLU A 99 -3.22 8.49 -19.46
CA GLU A 99 -2.34 7.65 -18.61
C GLU A 99 -2.89 7.54 -17.19
N PHE A 100 -3.36 8.64 -16.62
CA PHE A 100 -4.02 8.65 -15.33
C PHE A 100 -5.25 7.73 -15.29
N LEU A 101 -6.14 7.81 -16.28
CA LEU A 101 -7.33 6.96 -16.37
C LEU A 101 -6.97 5.48 -16.57
N ASP A 102 -5.91 5.18 -17.32
CA ASP A 102 -5.43 3.80 -17.46
C ASP A 102 -4.90 3.24 -16.11
N ASN A 103 -4.22 4.06 -15.32
CA ASN A 103 -3.80 3.70 -13.97
C ASN A 103 -4.99 3.47 -13.04
N VAL A 104 -6.04 4.30 -13.13
CA VAL A 104 -7.29 4.11 -12.37
C VAL A 104 -7.94 2.77 -12.72
N ARG A 105 -8.02 2.40 -14.01
CA ARG A 105 -8.56 1.10 -14.45
C ARG A 105 -7.78 -0.07 -13.86
N LYS A 106 -6.45 -0.01 -13.89
CA LYS A 106 -5.58 -1.03 -13.27
C LYS A 106 -5.83 -1.15 -11.76
N SER A 107 -5.97 -0.02 -11.08
CA SER A 107 -6.27 0.02 -9.64
C SER A 107 -7.61 -0.65 -9.32
N ILE A 108 -8.64 -0.42 -10.13
CA ILE A 108 -9.95 -1.07 -9.95
C ILE A 108 -9.83 -2.60 -10.01
N GLU A 109 -9.06 -3.13 -10.96
CA GLU A 109 -8.88 -4.59 -11.07
C GLU A 109 -8.20 -5.19 -9.84
N VAL A 110 -7.18 -4.52 -9.31
CA VAL A 110 -6.52 -4.97 -8.08
C VAL A 110 -7.44 -4.83 -6.86
N TRP A 111 -8.21 -3.76 -6.75
CA TRP A 111 -9.19 -3.59 -5.67
C TRP A 111 -10.30 -4.65 -5.70
N LYS A 112 -10.76 -5.05 -6.88
CA LYS A 112 -11.71 -6.17 -7.00
C LYS A 112 -11.12 -7.47 -6.43
N LYS A 113 -9.84 -7.73 -6.70
CA LYS A 113 -9.13 -8.89 -6.14
C LYS A 113 -9.01 -8.80 -4.61
N ILE A 114 -8.66 -7.63 -4.08
CA ILE A 114 -8.63 -7.38 -2.63
C ILE A 114 -9.99 -7.67 -2.00
N MET A 115 -11.07 -7.17 -2.60
CA MET A 115 -12.43 -7.44 -2.12
C MET A 115 -12.75 -8.93 -2.09
N THR A 116 -12.39 -9.67 -3.13
CA THR A 116 -12.62 -11.12 -3.18
C THR A 116 -11.92 -11.84 -2.03
N ILE A 117 -10.69 -11.43 -1.70
CA ILE A 117 -9.93 -12.03 -0.59
C ILE A 117 -10.56 -11.66 0.77
N LEU A 118 -10.87 -10.39 0.99
CA LEU A 118 -11.31 -9.89 2.31
C LEU A 118 -12.81 -10.04 2.57
N SER A 119 -13.63 -10.31 1.55
CA SER A 119 -15.08 -10.43 1.70
C SER A 119 -15.53 -11.68 2.46
N ILE A 120 -14.67 -12.69 2.59
CA ILE A 120 -14.93 -13.91 3.35
C ILE A 120 -14.71 -13.74 4.86
N GLU A 121 -14.10 -12.63 5.28
CA GLU A 121 -13.84 -12.34 6.66
C GLU A 121 -15.14 -12.04 7.45
N PRO A 122 -15.18 -12.35 8.76
CA PRO A 122 -16.36 -12.09 9.58
C PRO A 122 -16.77 -10.62 9.58
N GLU A 123 -18.07 -10.38 9.61
CA GLU A 123 -18.61 -9.03 9.80
C GLU A 123 -18.09 -8.42 11.11
N GLY A 124 -17.80 -7.11 11.08
CA GLY A 124 -17.25 -6.40 12.23
C GLY A 124 -15.74 -6.56 12.43
N SER A 125 -15.07 -7.44 11.71
CA SER A 125 -13.61 -7.54 11.76
C SER A 125 -12.94 -6.35 11.05
N TYR A 126 -11.69 -6.08 11.42
CA TYR A 126 -10.88 -5.04 10.77
C TYR A 126 -10.71 -5.31 9.26
N LEU A 127 -10.50 -6.56 8.88
CA LEU A 127 -10.35 -6.96 7.48
C LEU A 127 -11.63 -6.73 6.68
N ARG A 128 -12.79 -7.02 7.27
CA ARG A 128 -14.08 -6.73 6.64
C ARG A 128 -14.32 -5.22 6.47
N LYS A 129 -13.83 -4.41 7.40
CA LYS A 129 -13.87 -2.95 7.27
C LYS A 129 -13.03 -2.48 6.07
N ILE A 130 -11.85 -3.04 5.86
CA ILE A 130 -11.03 -2.74 4.66
C ILE A 130 -11.76 -3.16 3.39
N ALA A 131 -12.44 -4.30 3.37
CA ALA A 131 -13.26 -4.72 2.23
C ALA A 131 -14.34 -3.69 1.90
N SER A 132 -15.04 -3.18 2.90
CA SER A 132 -16.06 -2.13 2.72
C SER A 132 -15.47 -0.82 2.20
N GLN A 133 -14.33 -0.41 2.72
CA GLN A 133 -13.60 0.76 2.23
C GLN A 133 -13.14 0.58 0.78
N THR A 134 -12.63 -0.59 0.44
CA THR A 134 -12.24 -0.93 -0.93
C THR A 134 -13.41 -0.84 -1.90
N LYS A 135 -14.59 -1.32 -1.50
CA LYS A 135 -15.81 -1.18 -2.29
C LYS A 135 -16.14 0.29 -2.58
N GLN A 136 -16.00 1.15 -1.59
CA GLN A 136 -16.22 2.60 -1.77
C GLN A 136 -15.19 3.21 -2.74
N GLU A 137 -13.93 2.82 -2.65
CA GLU A 137 -12.88 3.29 -3.56
C GLU A 137 -13.14 2.85 -5.01
N ILE A 138 -13.59 1.61 -5.21
CA ILE A 138 -14.00 1.12 -6.54
C ILE A 138 -15.15 1.98 -7.09
N SER A 139 -16.17 2.25 -6.29
CA SER A 139 -17.32 3.08 -6.72
C SER A 139 -16.88 4.48 -7.15
N LYS A 140 -16.05 5.14 -6.34
CA LYS A 140 -15.51 6.46 -6.66
C LYS A 140 -14.67 6.45 -7.96
N ALA A 141 -13.83 5.44 -8.13
CA ALA A 141 -13.01 5.30 -9.32
C ALA A 141 -13.84 5.04 -10.58
N GLN A 142 -14.90 4.25 -10.47
CA GLN A 142 -15.84 4.00 -11.57
C GLN A 142 -16.60 5.28 -11.94
N ASP A 143 -17.05 6.05 -10.97
CA ASP A 143 -17.70 7.34 -11.20
C ASP A 143 -16.75 8.32 -11.92
N LEU A 144 -15.49 8.36 -11.52
CA LEU A 144 -14.47 9.16 -12.19
C LEU A 144 -14.30 8.77 -13.66
N LEU A 145 -14.23 7.45 -13.95
CA LEU A 145 -14.13 6.96 -15.32
C LEU A 145 -15.37 7.30 -16.16
N LEU A 146 -16.56 7.24 -15.56
CA LEU A 146 -17.81 7.64 -16.24
C LEU A 146 -17.80 9.14 -16.55
N MET A 147 -17.45 9.97 -15.59
CA MET A 147 -17.39 11.43 -15.79
C MET A 147 -16.37 11.81 -16.87
N ALA A 148 -15.24 11.12 -16.94
CA ALA A 148 -14.20 11.37 -17.95
C ALA A 148 -14.66 11.08 -19.38
N GLN A 149 -15.72 10.30 -19.60
CA GLN A 149 -16.30 10.05 -20.93
C GLN A 149 -17.04 11.27 -21.51
N PHE A 150 -17.38 12.24 -20.67
CA PHE A 150 -18.12 13.45 -21.08
C PHE A 150 -17.22 14.66 -21.37
N PHE A 151 -15.92 14.49 -21.25
CA PHE A 151 -14.95 15.55 -21.48
C PHE A 151 -14.00 15.21 -22.66
#